data_17b01c0df53f866c5909a9a84389d966
#
_entry.id   17b01c0df53f866c5909a9a84389d966
#
_cell.length_a   1.000
_cell.length_b   1.000
_cell.length_c   1.000
_cell.angle_alpha   90.00
_cell.angle_beta   90.00
_cell.angle_gamma   90.00
#
_symmetry.space_group_name_H-M   'P 1'
#
loop_
_entity.id
_entity.type
_entity.pdbx_description
1 polymer ?
#
loop_
_entity_poly.entity_id
_entity_poly.type
_entity_poly.pdbx_seq_one_letter_code
_entity_poly.pdbx_strand_id
1 'polypeptide(L)'
;MLLSDKDIKAQITQGRVKVEPFTEEMVQPSSVDVRLDRFFRVFENHKYSVIDPSIEQPDLTREVAVASDEHFILHPGEFVLASTYEVITLPDDIAGRLEGKSSLGRLGLLTHSTAGFIDPGFSGHITLELSNVSNLPVKLFPGMKIGQLCLIKLSSPAEHPYGSAIYGSRYQGQRGPTPSKSWLNFHKSKIE
;
A
#
# COMPACT_ATOMS: atom_id res chain seq x y z
N MET A 1 -11.00 16.67 5.86
CA MET A 1 -10.26 17.16 7.06
C MET A 1 -9.33 16.05 7.50
N LEU A 2 -8.04 16.34 7.68
CA LEU A 2 -7.06 15.37 8.23
C LEU A 2 -7.39 15.12 9.70
N LEU A 3 -7.39 13.85 10.13
CA LEU A 3 -7.68 13.48 11.53
C LEU A 3 -6.44 13.65 12.41
N SER A 4 -6.65 14.17 13.60
CA SER A 4 -5.64 14.20 14.67
C SER A 4 -5.50 12.83 15.34
N ASP A 5 -4.46 12.64 16.15
CA ASP A 5 -4.26 11.45 16.97
C ASP A 5 -5.47 11.11 17.85
N LYS A 6 -6.10 12.12 18.45
CA LYS A 6 -7.32 11.97 19.25
C LYS A 6 -8.47 11.42 18.42
N ASP A 7 -8.68 11.97 17.23
CA ASP A 7 -9.77 11.54 16.35
C ASP A 7 -9.49 10.15 15.76
N ILE A 8 -8.23 9.87 15.40
CA ILE A 8 -7.79 8.54 14.94
C ILE A 8 -8.10 7.48 15.98
N LYS A 9 -7.68 7.70 17.24
CA LYS A 9 -7.96 6.78 18.36
C LYS A 9 -9.45 6.57 18.56
N ALA A 10 -10.25 7.65 18.47
CA ALA A 10 -11.69 7.57 18.60
C ALA A 10 -12.33 6.70 17.47
N GLN A 11 -11.90 6.86 16.21
CA GLN A 11 -12.39 6.07 15.08
C GLN A 11 -12.03 4.58 15.24
N ILE A 12 -10.83 4.28 15.73
CA ILE A 12 -10.38 2.90 15.96
C ILE A 12 -11.15 2.28 17.14
N THR A 13 -11.29 2.98 18.26
CA THR A 13 -12.03 2.50 19.44
C THR A 13 -13.49 2.22 19.13
N GLN A 14 -14.11 3.03 18.26
CA GLN A 14 -15.47 2.83 17.79
C GLN A 14 -15.61 1.71 16.75
N GLY A 15 -14.48 1.10 16.32
CA GLY A 15 -14.46 0.05 15.29
C GLY A 15 -14.79 0.54 13.88
N ARG A 16 -14.83 1.85 13.65
CA ARG A 16 -15.12 2.43 12.33
C ARG A 16 -13.90 2.35 11.39
N VAL A 17 -12.72 2.64 11.90
CA VAL A 17 -11.45 2.36 11.24
C VAL A 17 -10.81 1.17 11.94
N LYS A 18 -10.31 0.21 11.15
CA LYS A 18 -9.54 -0.90 11.71
C LYS A 18 -8.13 -0.88 11.15
N VAL A 19 -7.18 -1.13 12.03
CA VAL A 19 -5.76 -1.35 11.74
C VAL A 19 -5.40 -2.63 12.50
N GLU A 20 -5.18 -3.73 11.83
CA GLU A 20 -5.05 -5.03 12.49
C GLU A 20 -3.76 -5.74 12.07
N PRO A 21 -2.82 -6.00 13.01
CA PRO A 21 -2.87 -5.71 14.45
C PRO A 21 -2.56 -4.24 14.78
N PHE A 22 -3.15 -3.72 15.85
CA PHE A 22 -3.00 -2.34 16.30
C PHE A 22 -2.39 -2.26 17.69
N THR A 23 -1.51 -1.28 17.91
CA THR A 23 -1.07 -0.81 19.24
C THR A 23 -1.12 0.71 19.28
N GLU A 24 -1.38 1.30 20.46
CA GLU A 24 -1.47 2.76 20.59
C GLU A 24 -0.18 3.50 20.23
N GLU A 25 0.97 2.84 20.36
CA GLU A 25 2.29 3.39 20.00
C GLU A 25 2.47 3.64 18.49
N MET A 26 1.57 3.08 17.66
CA MET A 26 1.55 3.34 16.21
C MET A 26 0.97 4.72 15.90
N VAL A 27 0.18 5.32 16.81
CA VAL A 27 -0.49 6.60 16.56
C VAL A 27 0.50 7.74 16.68
N GLN A 28 0.56 8.54 15.62
CA GLN A 28 1.34 9.77 15.48
C GLN A 28 0.38 10.98 15.50
N PRO A 29 0.84 12.22 15.62
CA PRO A 29 -0.05 13.39 15.75
C PRO A 29 -1.15 13.52 14.69
N SER A 30 -0.95 12.96 13.49
CA SER A 30 -1.93 13.02 12.38
C SER A 30 -1.89 11.79 11.46
N SER A 31 -1.36 10.68 11.94
CA SER A 31 -1.23 9.44 11.16
C SER A 31 -1.11 8.21 12.05
N VAL A 32 -1.14 7.03 11.44
CA VAL A 32 -0.81 5.75 12.08
C VAL A 32 0.39 5.15 11.36
N ASP A 33 1.43 4.80 12.10
CA ASP A 33 2.57 4.07 11.55
C ASP A 33 2.11 2.70 11.04
N VAL A 34 2.63 2.28 9.90
CA VAL A 34 2.42 0.94 9.35
C VAL A 34 3.75 0.23 9.17
N ARG A 35 3.73 -1.09 9.33
CA ARG A 35 4.92 -1.93 9.28
C ARG A 35 4.99 -2.69 7.96
N LEU A 36 6.21 -3.08 7.60
CA LEU A 36 6.50 -3.89 6.44
C LEU A 36 6.20 -5.37 6.73
N ASP A 37 5.45 -6.03 5.87
CA ASP A 37 5.27 -7.47 5.91
C ASP A 37 6.52 -8.18 5.36
N ARG A 38 6.58 -9.49 5.50
CA ARG A 38 7.70 -10.36 5.09
C ARG A 38 7.62 -10.82 3.63
N PHE A 39 6.52 -10.54 2.93
CA PHE A 39 6.28 -10.96 1.55
C PHE A 39 6.62 -9.84 0.58
N PHE A 40 7.36 -10.19 -0.47
CA PHE A 40 7.77 -9.29 -1.54
C PHE A 40 7.43 -9.91 -2.89
N ARG A 41 7.19 -9.09 -3.91
CA ARG A 41 7.09 -9.55 -5.29
C ARG A 41 8.18 -8.88 -6.11
N VAL A 42 9.06 -9.71 -6.68
CA VAL A 42 10.14 -9.29 -7.57
C VAL A 42 9.74 -9.49 -9.01
N PHE A 43 10.17 -8.59 -9.90
CA PHE A 43 9.88 -8.67 -11.33
C PHE A 43 10.76 -9.71 -12.02
N GLU A 44 10.14 -10.54 -12.85
CA GLU A 44 10.80 -11.59 -13.64
C GLU A 44 11.16 -11.04 -15.04
N ASN A 45 12.19 -10.19 -15.10
CA ASN A 45 12.58 -9.42 -16.29
C ASN A 45 12.93 -10.27 -17.50
N HIS A 46 13.16 -11.58 -17.35
CA HIS A 46 13.50 -12.50 -18.43
C HIS A 46 12.28 -13.12 -19.11
N LYS A 47 11.08 -13.03 -18.52
CA LYS A 47 9.87 -13.65 -19.07
C LYS A 47 9.16 -12.79 -20.11
N TYR A 48 9.29 -11.48 -20.03
CA TYR A 48 8.61 -10.53 -20.89
C TYR A 48 9.58 -9.46 -21.38
N SER A 49 9.47 -9.10 -22.65
CA SER A 49 10.26 -8.02 -23.24
C SER A 49 9.67 -6.62 -22.98
N VAL A 50 8.39 -6.58 -22.58
CA VAL A 50 7.67 -5.34 -22.31
C VAL A 50 6.53 -5.60 -21.30
N ILE A 51 6.23 -4.61 -20.48
CA ILE A 51 5.05 -4.61 -19.63
C ILE A 51 3.92 -3.96 -20.43
N ASP A 52 2.85 -4.73 -20.70
CA ASP A 52 1.65 -4.24 -21.37
C ASP A 52 0.48 -4.19 -20.37
N PRO A 53 0.02 -3.01 -19.95
CA PRO A 53 -1.06 -2.87 -18.97
C PRO A 53 -2.44 -3.30 -19.52
N SER A 54 -2.57 -3.56 -20.81
CA SER A 54 -3.85 -3.93 -21.47
C SER A 54 -4.14 -5.42 -21.47
N ILE A 55 -3.13 -6.25 -21.19
CA ILE A 55 -3.25 -7.71 -21.18
C ILE A 55 -2.80 -8.30 -19.85
N GLU A 56 -3.31 -9.45 -19.52
CA GLU A 56 -2.80 -10.22 -18.39
C GLU A 56 -1.40 -10.77 -18.70
N GLN A 57 -0.44 -10.52 -17.82
CA GLN A 57 0.91 -11.06 -17.89
C GLN A 57 1.15 -11.92 -16.64
N PRO A 58 0.68 -13.17 -16.62
CA PRO A 58 0.91 -14.08 -15.53
C PRO A 58 2.43 -14.27 -15.33
N ASP A 59 2.85 -14.43 -14.10
CA ASP A 59 4.28 -14.57 -13.76
C ASP A 59 5.19 -13.36 -14.10
N LEU A 60 4.63 -12.19 -14.38
CA LEU A 60 5.42 -10.96 -14.48
C LEU A 60 6.18 -10.68 -13.17
N THR A 61 5.60 -11.09 -12.05
CA THR A 61 6.23 -10.99 -10.72
C THR A 61 6.17 -12.34 -10.00
N ARG A 62 7.20 -12.61 -9.19
CA ARG A 62 7.29 -13.78 -8.33
C ARG A 62 7.30 -13.36 -6.86
N GLU A 63 6.55 -14.07 -6.02
CA GLU A 63 6.56 -13.85 -4.58
C GLU A 63 7.79 -14.45 -3.92
N VAL A 64 8.37 -13.70 -2.99
CA VAL A 64 9.50 -14.07 -2.15
C VAL A 64 9.12 -13.82 -0.70
N ALA A 65 9.24 -14.83 0.16
CA ALA A 65 9.05 -14.69 1.60
C ALA A 65 10.42 -14.61 2.29
N VAL A 66 10.55 -13.68 3.21
CA VAL A 66 11.74 -13.49 4.05
C VAL A 66 11.42 -14.01 5.45
N ALA A 67 12.35 -14.73 6.07
CA ALA A 67 12.19 -15.18 7.45
C ALA A 67 12.20 -13.98 8.41
N SER A 68 11.59 -14.16 9.59
CA SER A 68 11.39 -13.04 10.54
C SER A 68 12.70 -12.45 11.09
N ASP A 69 13.77 -13.22 11.07
CA ASP A 69 15.11 -12.85 11.52
C ASP A 69 16.07 -12.48 10.37
N GLU A 70 15.56 -12.51 9.14
CA GLU A 70 16.29 -12.12 7.93
C GLU A 70 15.84 -10.76 7.41
N HIS A 71 16.38 -10.37 6.27
CA HIS A 71 16.04 -9.11 5.60
C HIS A 71 16.05 -9.27 4.08
N PHE A 72 15.22 -8.49 3.41
CA PHE A 72 15.28 -8.32 1.97
C PHE A 72 16.32 -7.24 1.62
N ILE A 73 17.12 -7.46 0.58
CA ILE A 73 18.06 -6.45 0.07
C ILE A 73 17.46 -5.84 -1.20
N LEU A 74 17.19 -4.54 -1.15
CA LEU A 74 16.73 -3.77 -2.30
C LEU A 74 17.92 -3.02 -2.90
N HIS A 75 18.36 -3.44 -4.09
CA HIS A 75 19.51 -2.83 -4.76
C HIS A 75 19.15 -1.47 -5.41
N PRO A 76 20.18 -0.62 -5.69
CA PRO A 76 19.96 0.64 -6.40
C PRO A 76 19.22 0.44 -7.73
N GLY A 77 18.19 1.26 -7.97
CA GLY A 77 17.37 1.19 -9.18
C GLY A 77 16.35 0.05 -9.23
N GLU A 78 16.31 -0.82 -8.21
CA GLU A 78 15.28 -1.86 -8.14
C GLU A 78 13.92 -1.31 -7.69
N PHE A 79 12.88 -1.94 -8.21
CA PHE A 79 11.49 -1.74 -7.85
C PHE A 79 10.87 -3.08 -7.49
N VAL A 80 10.21 -3.15 -6.32
CA VAL A 80 9.53 -4.36 -5.84
C VAL A 80 8.18 -3.99 -5.24
N LEU A 81 7.23 -4.93 -5.27
CA LEU A 81 6.01 -4.81 -4.50
C LEU A 81 6.21 -5.48 -3.14
N ALA A 82 5.71 -4.82 -2.11
CA ALA A 82 5.59 -5.38 -0.77
C ALA A 82 4.19 -5.09 -0.22
N SER A 83 3.93 -5.35 1.04
CA SER A 83 2.67 -4.99 1.67
C SER A 83 2.86 -4.47 3.08
N THR A 84 1.86 -3.77 3.58
CA THR A 84 1.74 -3.52 5.02
C THR A 84 1.53 -4.84 5.74
N TYR A 85 2.07 -4.94 6.95
CA TYR A 85 1.78 -6.03 7.87
C TYR A 85 0.35 -5.93 8.42
N GLU A 86 -0.14 -4.70 8.55
CA GLU A 86 -1.49 -4.42 9.01
C GLU A 86 -2.51 -4.57 7.89
N VAL A 87 -3.65 -5.15 8.23
CA VAL A 87 -4.89 -5.06 7.45
C VAL A 87 -5.58 -3.76 7.82
N ILE A 88 -5.89 -2.94 6.82
CA ILE A 88 -6.59 -1.67 6.99
C ILE A 88 -8.02 -1.83 6.52
N THR A 89 -8.99 -1.32 7.33
CA THR A 89 -10.39 -1.22 6.91
C THR A 89 -10.89 0.20 7.18
N LEU A 90 -11.41 0.83 6.15
CA LEU A 90 -11.93 2.19 6.17
C LEU A 90 -13.46 2.20 6.03
N PRO A 91 -14.18 3.09 6.74
CA PRO A 91 -15.60 3.34 6.51
C PRO A 91 -15.82 4.13 5.21
N ASP A 92 -17.07 4.36 4.86
CA ASP A 92 -17.49 5.05 3.64
C ASP A 92 -17.26 6.58 3.64
N ASP A 93 -16.90 7.16 4.78
CA ASP A 93 -16.69 8.61 4.97
C ASP A 93 -15.24 8.99 5.35
N ILE A 94 -14.32 8.02 5.38
CA ILE A 94 -12.91 8.25 5.67
C ILE A 94 -12.05 7.63 4.56
N ALA A 95 -11.22 8.45 3.94
CA ALA A 95 -10.17 8.02 3.03
C ALA A 95 -8.84 7.88 3.78
N GLY A 96 -7.95 7.06 3.24
CA GLY A 96 -6.57 6.94 3.69
C GLY A 96 -5.60 7.57 2.70
N ARG A 97 -4.45 8.01 3.17
CA ARG A 97 -3.29 8.35 2.35
C ARG A 97 -2.03 7.78 2.97
N LEU A 98 -1.38 6.90 2.22
CA LEU A 98 -0.10 6.34 2.61
C LEU A 98 1.03 7.30 2.26
N GLU A 99 1.87 7.59 3.24
CA GLU A 99 3.08 8.39 3.10
C GLU A 99 4.29 7.59 3.59
N GLY A 100 5.46 7.85 3.01
CA GLY A 100 6.72 7.27 3.49
C GLY A 100 7.16 7.86 4.82
N LYS A 101 8.11 7.19 5.48
CA LYS A 101 8.80 7.74 6.65
C LYS A 101 9.93 8.64 6.18
N SER A 102 9.97 9.88 6.66
CA SER A 102 10.99 10.87 6.26
C SER A 102 12.43 10.40 6.55
N SER A 103 12.63 9.59 7.60
CA SER A 103 13.92 8.99 7.92
C SER A 103 14.39 7.98 6.86
N LEU A 104 13.48 7.23 6.26
CA LEU A 104 13.78 6.27 5.19
C LEU A 104 13.92 6.98 3.84
N GLY A 105 13.08 7.98 3.57
CA GLY A 105 13.19 8.80 2.37
C GLY A 105 14.54 9.50 2.24
N ARG A 106 15.15 9.92 3.38
CA ARG A 106 16.51 10.49 3.40
C ARG A 106 17.62 9.49 3.10
N LEU A 107 17.32 8.19 3.15
CA LEU A 107 18.23 7.12 2.72
C LEU A 107 18.01 6.72 1.26
N GLY A 108 17.06 7.38 0.56
CA GLY A 108 16.71 7.08 -0.82
C GLY A 108 15.71 5.95 -0.98
N LEU A 109 15.02 5.53 0.09
CA LEU A 109 13.93 4.58 -0.01
C LEU A 109 12.61 5.30 -0.28
N LEU A 110 11.99 5.01 -1.42
CA LEU A 110 10.62 5.41 -1.73
C LEU A 110 9.69 4.28 -1.28
N THR A 111 8.73 4.61 -0.42
CA THR A 111 7.78 3.61 0.10
C THR A 111 6.57 3.44 -0.82
N HIS A 112 6.19 4.52 -1.52
CA HIS A 112 5.06 4.53 -2.43
C HIS A 112 5.23 5.67 -3.43
N SER A 113 5.32 5.34 -4.71
CA SER A 113 5.71 6.33 -5.72
C SER A 113 4.52 7.10 -6.30
N THR A 114 3.35 6.49 -6.42
CA THR A 114 2.27 7.05 -7.24
C THR A 114 0.88 7.01 -6.63
N ALA A 115 0.43 5.89 -6.09
CA ALA A 115 -0.99 5.65 -5.76
C ALA A 115 -1.24 5.54 -4.25
N GLY A 116 -0.72 6.51 -3.47
CA GLY A 116 -0.85 6.52 -2.00
C GLY A 116 -2.27 6.76 -1.48
N PHE A 117 -3.24 7.11 -2.34
CA PHE A 117 -4.63 7.34 -1.93
C PHE A 117 -5.38 6.02 -1.79
N ILE A 118 -6.11 5.87 -0.68
CA ILE A 118 -6.90 4.70 -0.33
C ILE A 118 -8.34 5.14 -0.19
N ASP A 119 -9.20 4.62 -1.06
CA ASP A 119 -10.60 5.01 -1.12
C ASP A 119 -11.39 4.58 0.14
N PRO A 120 -12.42 5.35 0.52
CA PRO A 120 -13.39 4.94 1.53
C PRO A 120 -14.02 3.58 1.20
N GLY A 121 -14.20 2.73 2.20
CA GLY A 121 -14.72 1.37 2.03
C GLY A 121 -13.66 0.30 1.75
N PHE A 122 -12.40 0.68 1.52
CA PHE A 122 -11.31 -0.28 1.32
C PHE A 122 -11.12 -1.17 2.55
N SER A 123 -10.86 -2.46 2.30
CA SER A 123 -10.40 -3.42 3.32
C SER A 123 -9.35 -4.34 2.72
N GLY A 124 -8.18 -4.45 3.37
CA GLY A 124 -7.08 -5.30 2.90
C GLY A 124 -5.71 -4.85 3.41
N HIS A 125 -4.67 -5.59 3.01
CA HIS A 125 -3.30 -5.08 3.10
C HIS A 125 -3.10 -3.97 2.06
N ILE A 126 -2.29 -2.96 2.36
CA ILE A 126 -1.89 -1.97 1.36
C ILE A 126 -0.66 -2.52 0.64
N THR A 127 -0.72 -2.64 -0.68
CA THR A 127 0.46 -2.97 -1.48
C THR A 127 1.38 -1.75 -1.53
N LEU A 128 2.66 -1.96 -1.23
CA LEU A 128 3.71 -0.95 -1.22
C LEU A 128 4.53 -1.05 -2.52
N GLU A 129 4.85 0.08 -3.10
CA GLU A 129 5.68 0.21 -4.31
C GLU A 129 7.07 0.70 -3.90
N LEU A 130 7.92 -0.23 -3.41
CA LEU A 130 9.23 0.10 -2.86
C LEU A 130 10.26 0.29 -3.96
N SER A 131 10.99 1.39 -3.91
CA SER A 131 12.08 1.69 -4.84
C SER A 131 13.28 2.28 -4.12
N ASN A 132 14.48 1.87 -4.52
CA ASN A 132 15.74 2.38 -4.01
C ASN A 132 16.37 3.32 -5.04
N VAL A 133 16.34 4.63 -4.78
CA VAL A 133 16.96 5.66 -5.63
C VAL A 133 18.32 6.10 -5.11
N SER A 134 18.85 5.44 -4.06
CA SER A 134 20.20 5.69 -3.56
C SER A 134 21.25 4.89 -4.34
N ASN A 135 22.52 5.10 -4.03
CA ASN A 135 23.66 4.41 -4.66
C ASN A 135 24.09 3.14 -3.90
N LEU A 136 23.45 2.83 -2.76
CA LEU A 136 23.78 1.67 -1.92
C LEU A 136 22.56 0.78 -1.74
N PRO A 137 22.74 -0.54 -1.62
CA PRO A 137 21.64 -1.44 -1.25
C PRO A 137 21.05 -1.09 0.11
N VAL A 138 19.72 -1.18 0.21
CA VAL A 138 18.97 -0.94 1.45
C VAL A 138 18.46 -2.27 2.00
N LYS A 139 18.68 -2.51 3.29
CA LYS A 139 18.11 -3.65 4.00
C LYS A 139 16.70 -3.34 4.47
N LEU A 140 15.76 -4.20 4.13
CA LEU A 140 14.36 -4.11 4.53
C LEU A 140 14.04 -5.26 5.48
N PHE A 141 13.69 -4.93 6.71
CA PHE A 141 13.39 -5.91 7.75
C PHE A 141 11.88 -6.08 7.90
N PRO A 142 11.34 -7.30 7.91
CA PRO A 142 9.95 -7.54 8.29
C PRO A 142 9.65 -6.91 9.65
N GLY A 143 8.49 -6.27 9.78
CA GLY A 143 8.06 -5.59 11.00
C GLY A 143 8.62 -4.17 11.20
N MET A 144 9.56 -3.70 10.37
CA MET A 144 10.02 -2.32 10.45
C MET A 144 8.90 -1.32 10.10
N LYS A 145 8.89 -0.15 10.73
CA LYS A 145 8.00 0.95 10.36
C LYS A 145 8.39 1.46 8.98
N ILE A 146 7.56 1.19 7.98
CA ILE A 146 7.87 1.49 6.57
C ILE A 146 7.17 2.74 6.07
N GLY A 147 6.02 3.05 6.60
CA GLY A 147 5.20 4.18 6.19
C GLY A 147 4.31 4.67 7.32
N GLN A 148 3.45 5.61 6.98
CA GLN A 148 2.43 6.17 7.85
C GLN A 148 1.14 6.41 7.06
N LEU A 149 0.01 6.04 7.66
CA LEU A 149 -1.31 6.20 7.09
C LEU A 149 -1.98 7.43 7.67
N CYS A 150 -2.18 8.46 6.86
CA CYS A 150 -3.01 9.61 7.17
C CYS A 150 -4.48 9.27 6.91
N LEU A 151 -5.38 9.70 7.79
CA LEU A 151 -6.82 9.50 7.66
C LEU A 151 -7.50 10.84 7.39
N ILE A 152 -8.34 10.87 6.37
CA ILE A 152 -8.98 12.09 5.86
C ILE A 152 -10.49 11.88 5.87
N LYS A 153 -11.20 12.65 6.71
CA LYS A 153 -12.66 12.63 6.72
C LYS A 153 -13.19 13.37 5.50
N LEU A 154 -14.11 12.74 4.77
CA LEU A 154 -14.83 13.32 3.65
C LEU A 154 -15.90 14.31 4.14
N SER A 155 -16.35 15.21 3.27
CA SER A 155 -17.44 16.14 3.55
C SER A 155 -18.80 15.47 3.71
N SER A 156 -18.97 14.31 3.07
CA SER A 156 -20.12 13.40 3.18
C SER A 156 -19.65 11.98 2.89
N PRO A 157 -20.38 10.93 3.31
CA PRO A 157 -20.09 9.57 2.91
C PRO A 157 -20.06 9.41 1.39
N ALA A 158 -19.20 8.54 0.89
CA ALA A 158 -19.17 8.19 -0.52
C ALA A 158 -20.47 7.45 -0.90
N GLU A 159 -21.11 7.88 -1.98
CA GLU A 159 -22.32 7.23 -2.50
C GLU A 159 -22.04 5.77 -2.90
N HIS A 160 -20.85 5.52 -3.46
CA HIS A 160 -20.39 4.21 -3.91
C HIS A 160 -18.98 3.96 -3.39
N PRO A 161 -18.82 3.49 -2.13
CA PRO A 161 -17.51 3.24 -1.55
C PRO A 161 -16.78 2.10 -2.28
N TYR A 162 -15.46 2.03 -2.09
CA TYR A 162 -14.62 0.98 -2.66
C TYR A 162 -15.15 -0.40 -2.24
N GLY A 163 -15.22 -1.34 -3.18
CA GLY A 163 -15.85 -2.65 -2.99
C GLY A 163 -17.31 -2.71 -3.45
N SER A 164 -17.95 -1.56 -3.75
CA SER A 164 -19.26 -1.56 -4.42
C SER A 164 -19.13 -2.07 -5.87
N ALA A 165 -20.18 -2.69 -6.40
CA ALA A 165 -20.13 -3.31 -7.74
C ALA A 165 -19.95 -2.33 -8.91
N ILE A 166 -20.11 -1.01 -8.66
CA ILE A 166 -20.19 0.00 -9.73
C ILE A 166 -18.80 0.36 -10.29
N TYR A 167 -17.77 0.47 -9.46
CA TYR A 167 -16.45 0.97 -9.89
C TYR A 167 -15.40 -0.12 -10.14
N GLY A 168 -15.76 -1.41 -10.10
CA GLY A 168 -14.84 -2.50 -10.41
C GLY A 168 -13.60 -2.53 -9.51
N SER A 169 -13.80 -2.43 -8.21
CA SER A 169 -12.74 -2.42 -7.20
C SER A 169 -11.87 -3.67 -7.27
N ARG A 170 -10.61 -3.52 -7.74
CA ARG A 170 -9.72 -4.64 -8.11
C ARG A 170 -9.05 -5.31 -6.92
N TYR A 171 -8.89 -4.57 -5.82
CA TYR A 171 -8.01 -4.95 -4.73
C TYR A 171 -8.72 -5.08 -3.38
N GLN A 172 -10.07 -5.11 -3.39
CA GLN A 172 -10.85 -5.31 -2.17
C GLN A 172 -10.55 -6.69 -1.57
N GLY A 173 -10.25 -6.72 -0.28
CA GLY A 173 -9.94 -7.96 0.43
C GLY A 173 -8.54 -8.54 0.16
N GLN A 174 -7.67 -7.81 -0.55
CA GLN A 174 -6.33 -8.32 -0.87
C GLN A 174 -5.52 -8.69 0.38
N ARG A 175 -4.66 -9.69 0.22
CA ARG A 175 -3.73 -10.17 1.25
C ARG A 175 -2.34 -10.28 0.65
N GLY A 176 -1.33 -9.77 1.38
CA GLY A 176 0.05 -9.67 0.89
C GLY A 176 0.19 -8.71 -0.29
N PRO A 177 1.39 -8.67 -0.91
CA PRO A 177 1.65 -7.83 -2.08
C PRO A 177 0.93 -8.39 -3.31
N THR A 178 -0.06 -7.65 -3.81
CA THR A 178 -0.89 -8.06 -4.94
C THR A 178 -0.31 -7.49 -6.24
N PRO A 179 -0.14 -8.30 -7.31
CA PRO A 179 0.32 -7.81 -8.59
C PRO A 179 -0.73 -6.93 -9.26
N SER A 180 -0.31 -6.16 -10.27
CA SER A 180 -1.21 -5.30 -11.03
C SER A 180 -2.34 -6.09 -11.69
N LYS A 181 -3.54 -5.55 -11.61
CA LYS A 181 -4.74 -6.03 -12.32
C LYS A 181 -5.24 -4.98 -13.32
N SER A 182 -4.33 -4.20 -13.91
CA SER A 182 -4.67 -3.09 -14.83
C SER A 182 -5.49 -3.56 -16.03
N TRP A 183 -5.22 -4.75 -16.52
CA TRP A 183 -5.88 -5.36 -17.68
C TRP A 183 -7.40 -5.60 -17.50
N LEU A 184 -7.89 -5.80 -16.27
CA LEU A 184 -9.31 -6.11 -16.01
C LEU A 184 -10.25 -4.98 -16.45
N ASN A 185 -9.81 -3.73 -16.36
CA ASN A 185 -10.64 -2.58 -16.72
C ASN A 185 -9.86 -1.61 -17.63
N PHE A 186 -9.02 -2.17 -18.50
CA PHE A 186 -8.24 -1.35 -19.42
C PHE A 186 -9.18 -0.73 -20.47
N HIS A 187 -9.16 0.59 -20.55
CA HIS A 187 -9.90 1.37 -21.53
C HIS A 187 -8.95 2.24 -22.34
N LYS A 188 -9.00 2.11 -23.62
CA LYS A 188 -8.32 3.02 -24.54
C LYS A 188 -9.38 3.90 -25.21
N SER A 189 -9.45 5.17 -24.81
CA SER A 189 -10.29 6.16 -25.48
C SER A 189 -9.74 6.42 -26.88
N LYS A 190 -10.63 6.57 -27.89
CA LYS A 190 -10.23 7.12 -29.18
C LYS A 190 -9.84 8.57 -28.96
N ILE A 191 -8.63 8.92 -29.38
CA ILE A 191 -8.16 10.31 -29.46
C ILE A 191 -8.43 10.73 -30.91
N GLU A 192 -9.31 11.73 -31.10
CA GLU A 192 -9.55 12.36 -32.39
C GLU A 192 -8.49 13.42 -32.68
#